data_fb828e89fa007a25950f4cea22cbfdfd
#
_entry.id   fb828e89fa007a25950f4cea22cbfdfd
#
_cell.length_a   1.000
_cell.length_b   1.000
_cell.length_c   1.000
_cell.angle_alpha   90.00
_cell.angle_beta   90.00
_cell.angle_gamma   90.00
#
_symmetry.space_group_name_H-M   'P 1'
#
loop_
_entity.id
_entity.type
_entity.pdbx_description
1 polymer ?
#
loop_
_entity_poly.entity_id
_entity_poly.type
_entity_poly.pdbx_seq_one_letter_code
_entity_poly.pdbx_strand_id
1 'polypeptide(L)'
;MLKLQGTITAMVTPFDANDNVDYGALRAFVDWQCENGVEGICAVGTSGESPTLSHEEHHKVIEKTIEFAAGRVKIVAGTGANSTAEAVSLTRAAIAAGGADASLQVTPYYNKPNAEGIYRHFATVADLGLPIVLYNVPGRSGREIPLDVVERLARHPNVVAIKEAAGSVERVSAIKARCPDFTV
;
A
#
# COMPACT_ATOMS: atom_id res chain seq x y z
N MET A 1 12.13 -1.46 13.75
CA MET A 1 10.96 -1.79 12.90
C MET A 1 10.28 -0.48 12.52
N LEU A 2 9.85 -0.31 11.26
CA LEU A 2 9.10 0.86 10.81
C LEU A 2 7.80 0.99 11.62
N LYS A 3 7.54 2.19 12.15
CA LYS A 3 6.26 2.53 12.76
C LYS A 3 5.50 3.45 11.82
N LEU A 4 4.30 3.03 11.44
CA LEU A 4 3.33 3.84 10.72
C LEU A 4 2.29 4.31 11.74
N GLN A 5 2.16 5.62 11.90
CA GLN A 5 1.23 6.25 12.85
C GLN A 5 0.79 7.60 12.30
N GLY A 6 -0.29 8.13 12.84
CA GLY A 6 -0.86 9.40 12.41
C GLY A 6 -1.68 9.25 11.11
N THR A 7 -1.79 10.32 10.37
CA THR A 7 -2.58 10.39 9.14
C THR A 7 -1.74 10.03 7.93
N ILE A 8 -2.11 8.95 7.25
CA ILE A 8 -1.52 8.55 5.96
C ILE A 8 -2.61 8.67 4.91
N THR A 9 -2.47 9.63 3.99
CA THR A 9 -3.50 9.89 2.99
C THR A 9 -3.46 8.88 1.86
N ALA A 10 -4.63 8.42 1.40
CA ALA A 10 -4.76 7.68 0.14
C ALA A 10 -4.85 8.69 -1.00
N MET A 11 -3.69 9.16 -1.49
CA MET A 11 -3.58 10.25 -2.42
C MET A 11 -4.16 9.89 -3.79
N VAL A 12 -4.87 10.84 -4.42
CA VAL A 12 -5.32 10.75 -5.81
C VAL A 12 -4.15 10.98 -6.77
N THR A 13 -4.27 10.49 -8.00
CA THR A 13 -3.37 10.83 -9.10
C THR A 13 -4.04 11.91 -9.94
N PRO A 14 -3.50 13.13 -10.03
CA PRO A 14 -4.07 14.18 -10.87
C PRO A 14 -3.77 13.94 -12.34
N PHE A 15 -4.75 14.24 -13.20
CA PHE A 15 -4.65 14.14 -14.64
C PHE A 15 -4.90 15.50 -15.30
N ASP A 16 -4.30 15.72 -16.47
CA ASP A 16 -4.55 16.88 -17.32
C ASP A 16 -5.81 16.69 -18.18
N ALA A 17 -6.15 17.70 -18.99
CA ALA A 17 -7.32 17.66 -19.86
C ALA A 17 -7.22 16.63 -21.03
N ASN A 18 -6.07 15.99 -21.19
CA ASN A 18 -5.80 14.97 -22.20
C ASN A 18 -5.62 13.58 -21.58
N ASP A 19 -6.05 13.41 -20.33
CA ASP A 19 -5.95 12.17 -19.55
C ASP A 19 -4.50 11.70 -19.25
N ASN A 20 -3.51 12.58 -19.37
CA ASN A 20 -2.14 12.29 -18.94
C ASN A 20 -1.95 12.65 -17.45
N VAL A 21 -1.05 11.96 -16.77
CA VAL A 21 -0.71 12.33 -15.40
C VAL A 21 -0.12 13.74 -15.35
N ASP A 22 -0.74 14.62 -14.56
CA ASP A 22 -0.27 16.00 -14.35
C ASP A 22 0.75 16.02 -13.18
N TYR A 23 2.03 15.96 -13.52
CA TYR A 23 3.12 15.99 -12.54
C TYR A 23 3.28 17.35 -11.87
N GLY A 24 2.80 18.44 -12.48
CA GLY A 24 2.78 19.77 -11.88
C GLY A 24 1.78 19.85 -10.74
N ALA A 25 0.54 19.39 -11.01
CA ALA A 25 -0.50 19.27 -10.00
C ALA A 25 -0.14 18.24 -8.92
N LEU A 26 0.51 17.12 -9.30
CA LEU A 26 1.00 16.13 -8.34
C LEU A 26 2.00 16.75 -7.35
N ARG A 27 2.97 17.53 -7.83
CA ARG A 27 3.94 18.23 -6.98
C ARG A 27 3.22 19.18 -6.01
N ALA A 28 2.37 20.05 -6.53
CA ALA A 28 1.64 21.01 -5.71
C ALA A 28 0.80 20.30 -4.63
N PHE A 29 0.20 19.17 -4.97
CA PHE A 29 -0.62 18.40 -4.03
C PHE A 29 0.22 17.68 -2.96
N VAL A 30 1.37 17.13 -3.32
CA VAL A 30 2.32 16.55 -2.35
C VAL A 30 2.83 17.63 -1.38
N ASP A 31 3.25 18.79 -1.91
CA ASP A 31 3.70 19.92 -1.11
C ASP A 31 2.61 20.37 -0.13
N TRP A 32 1.38 20.56 -0.63
CA TRP A 32 0.23 20.94 0.20
C TRP A 32 -0.03 19.93 1.33
N GLN A 33 0.03 18.62 1.06
CA GLN A 33 -0.17 17.60 2.10
C GLN A 33 0.93 17.65 3.17
N CYS A 34 2.20 17.79 2.76
CA CYS A 34 3.32 17.93 3.68
C CYS A 34 3.17 19.15 4.59
N GLU A 35 2.71 20.29 4.04
CA GLU A 35 2.50 21.55 4.76
C GLU A 35 1.29 21.48 5.71
N ASN A 36 0.31 20.63 5.43
CA ASN A 36 -0.89 20.45 6.25
C ASN A 36 -0.79 19.29 7.26
N GLY A 37 0.41 18.78 7.50
CA GLY A 37 0.71 17.96 8.67
C GLY A 37 0.30 16.50 8.55
N VAL A 38 0.25 15.92 7.33
CA VAL A 38 0.13 14.47 7.20
C VAL A 38 1.47 13.80 7.59
N GLU A 39 1.41 12.63 8.20
CA GLU A 39 2.61 11.86 8.54
C GLU A 39 3.06 10.94 7.39
N GLY A 40 2.16 10.69 6.44
CA GLY A 40 2.49 9.87 5.28
C GLY A 40 1.55 10.05 4.09
N ILE A 41 2.04 9.65 2.93
CA ILE A 41 1.30 9.64 1.66
C ILE A 41 1.33 8.22 1.09
N CYS A 42 0.16 7.67 0.81
CA CYS A 42 0.04 6.45 0.02
C CYS A 42 -0.18 6.82 -1.44
N ALA A 43 0.87 6.70 -2.24
CA ALA A 43 0.83 6.94 -3.68
C ALA A 43 0.34 5.70 -4.44
N VAL A 44 -0.45 5.90 -5.48
CA VAL A 44 -0.92 4.84 -6.39
C VAL A 44 -1.62 3.68 -5.65
N GLY A 45 -2.37 4.01 -4.59
CA GLY A 45 -3.35 3.10 -4.02
C GLY A 45 -4.64 3.07 -4.87
N THR A 46 -5.71 2.48 -4.36
CA THR A 46 -7.00 2.44 -5.05
C THR A 46 -7.51 3.84 -5.43
N SER A 47 -7.41 4.82 -4.51
CA SER A 47 -7.79 6.22 -4.76
C SER A 47 -6.87 6.92 -5.76
N GLY A 48 -5.64 6.44 -5.92
CA GLY A 48 -4.69 6.91 -6.93
C GLY A 48 -4.83 6.20 -8.27
N GLU A 49 -5.93 5.47 -8.48
CA GLU A 49 -6.32 4.85 -9.75
C GLU A 49 -5.29 3.82 -10.29
N SER A 50 -4.61 3.11 -9.37
CA SER A 50 -3.60 2.11 -9.71
C SER A 50 -3.97 1.17 -10.88
N PRO A 51 -5.22 0.62 -10.97
CA PRO A 51 -5.56 -0.33 -12.03
C PRO A 51 -5.67 0.29 -13.44
N THR A 52 -5.75 1.61 -13.56
CA THR A 52 -5.98 2.32 -14.83
C THR A 52 -4.72 3.02 -15.34
N LEU A 53 -3.67 3.09 -14.54
CA LEU A 53 -2.35 3.56 -14.96
C LEU A 53 -1.61 2.46 -15.74
N SER A 54 -0.88 2.82 -16.78
CA SER A 54 0.15 1.94 -17.34
C SER A 54 1.24 1.66 -16.30
N HIS A 55 1.98 0.57 -16.45
CA HIS A 55 3.07 0.27 -15.52
C HIS A 55 4.14 1.37 -15.50
N GLU A 56 4.38 2.05 -16.62
CA GLU A 56 5.31 3.16 -16.72
C GLU A 56 4.82 4.36 -15.89
N GLU A 57 3.57 4.76 -16.05
CA GLU A 57 2.95 5.84 -15.26
C GLU A 57 2.93 5.50 -13.78
N HIS A 58 2.54 4.25 -13.45
CA HIS A 58 2.50 3.75 -12.08
C HIS A 58 3.87 3.92 -11.38
N HIS A 59 4.94 3.47 -12.03
CA HIS A 59 6.30 3.62 -11.49
C HIS A 59 6.69 5.07 -11.36
N LYS A 60 6.40 5.88 -12.39
CA LYS A 60 6.78 7.29 -12.43
C LYS A 60 6.03 8.14 -11.40
N VAL A 61 4.75 7.86 -11.14
CA VAL A 61 4.00 8.55 -10.07
C VAL A 61 4.60 8.25 -8.70
N ILE A 62 4.98 7.00 -8.41
CA ILE A 62 5.66 6.65 -7.16
C ILE A 62 7.00 7.39 -7.05
N GLU A 63 7.83 7.31 -8.08
CA GLU A 63 9.14 8.01 -8.14
C GLU A 63 8.98 9.52 -7.90
N LYS A 64 8.06 10.16 -8.61
CA LYS A 64 7.82 11.60 -8.47
C LYS A 64 7.23 11.97 -7.11
N THR A 65 6.38 11.14 -6.53
CA THR A 65 5.88 11.37 -5.17
C THR A 65 7.01 11.33 -4.15
N ILE A 66 7.93 10.35 -4.27
CA ILE A 66 9.14 10.26 -3.43
C ILE A 66 10.00 11.52 -3.60
N GLU A 67 10.30 11.91 -4.85
CA GLU A 67 11.09 13.10 -5.19
C GLU A 67 10.47 14.36 -4.58
N PHE A 68 9.18 14.57 -4.78
CA PHE A 68 8.47 15.76 -4.32
C PHE A 68 8.32 15.81 -2.80
N ALA A 69 8.06 14.68 -2.16
CA ALA A 69 8.02 14.61 -0.70
C ALA A 69 9.36 14.91 -0.04
N ALA A 70 10.48 14.58 -0.71
CA ALA A 70 11.85 14.88 -0.29
C ALA A 70 12.13 14.50 1.19
N GLY A 71 11.59 13.37 1.65
CA GLY A 71 11.76 12.86 3.01
C GLY A 71 10.97 13.62 4.10
N ARG A 72 10.09 14.56 3.74
CA ARG A 72 9.26 15.32 4.69
C ARG A 72 8.19 14.46 5.36
N VAL A 73 7.71 13.45 4.67
CA VAL A 73 6.67 12.51 5.14
C VAL A 73 6.99 11.09 4.71
N LYS A 74 6.36 10.10 5.33
CA LYS A 74 6.51 8.70 4.95
C LYS A 74 5.81 8.41 3.62
N ILE A 75 6.45 7.62 2.75
CA ILE A 75 5.86 7.19 1.48
C ILE A 75 5.51 5.71 1.53
N VAL A 76 4.22 5.44 1.34
CA VAL A 76 3.69 4.09 1.19
C VAL A 76 3.34 3.89 -0.30
N ALA A 77 4.12 3.09 -1.01
CA ALA A 77 3.90 2.83 -2.43
C ALA A 77 2.80 1.77 -2.63
N GLY A 78 1.75 2.08 -3.38
CA GLY A 78 0.72 1.11 -3.75
C GLY A 78 1.25 0.18 -4.84
N THR A 79 1.76 -0.98 -4.47
CA THR A 79 2.36 -1.94 -5.41
C THR A 79 1.67 -3.32 -5.38
N GLY A 80 0.49 -3.39 -4.73
CA GLY A 80 -0.30 -4.61 -4.68
C GLY A 80 -1.00 -4.90 -6.02
N ALA A 81 -1.03 -6.16 -6.40
CA ALA A 81 -1.73 -6.69 -7.57
C ALA A 81 -2.37 -8.03 -7.24
N ASN A 82 -3.27 -8.54 -8.09
CA ASN A 82 -3.85 -9.87 -7.91
C ASN A 82 -2.92 -11.00 -8.42
N SER A 83 -1.94 -10.67 -9.26
CA SER A 83 -0.83 -11.53 -9.67
C SER A 83 0.35 -11.34 -8.73
N THR A 84 0.84 -12.41 -8.12
CA THR A 84 2.04 -12.35 -7.26
C THR A 84 3.27 -11.87 -8.04
N ALA A 85 3.42 -12.30 -9.29
CA ALA A 85 4.54 -11.89 -10.14
C ALA A 85 4.51 -10.38 -10.42
N GLU A 86 3.32 -9.82 -10.66
CA GLU A 86 3.13 -8.39 -10.87
C GLU A 86 3.40 -7.60 -9.59
N ALA A 87 2.83 -8.01 -8.44
CA ALA A 87 3.10 -7.39 -7.15
C ALA A 87 4.60 -7.36 -6.81
N VAL A 88 5.32 -8.45 -7.11
CA VAL A 88 6.79 -8.52 -6.98
C VAL A 88 7.47 -7.52 -7.91
N SER A 89 7.05 -7.44 -9.18
CA SER A 89 7.63 -6.50 -10.16
C SER A 89 7.44 -5.06 -9.75
N LEU A 90 6.21 -4.66 -9.39
CA LEU A 90 5.88 -3.31 -8.94
C LEU A 90 6.63 -2.95 -7.65
N THR A 91 6.73 -3.89 -6.69
CA THR A 91 7.46 -3.66 -5.44
C THR A 91 8.97 -3.49 -5.69
N ARG A 92 9.56 -4.27 -6.59
CA ARG A 92 10.97 -4.09 -6.99
C ARG A 92 11.21 -2.74 -7.63
N ALA A 93 10.28 -2.25 -8.45
CA ALA A 93 10.39 -0.91 -9.03
C ALA A 93 10.34 0.18 -7.95
N ALA A 94 9.46 0.06 -6.95
CA ALA A 94 9.40 0.99 -5.82
C ALA A 94 10.68 0.94 -4.97
N ILE A 95 11.29 -0.23 -4.78
CA ILE A 95 12.61 -0.37 -4.12
C ILE A 95 13.69 0.33 -4.93
N ALA A 96 13.71 0.14 -6.25
CA ALA A 96 14.71 0.73 -7.14
C ALA A 96 14.61 2.25 -7.23
N ALA A 97 13.39 2.82 -7.13
CA ALA A 97 13.18 4.26 -7.06
C ALA A 97 13.83 4.90 -5.81
N GLY A 98 13.98 4.13 -4.74
CA GLY A 98 14.54 4.58 -3.45
C GLY A 98 13.61 5.55 -2.72
N GLY A 99 13.57 5.48 -1.39
CA GLY A 99 12.81 6.43 -0.57
C GLY A 99 11.34 6.04 -0.28
N ALA A 100 10.82 4.93 -0.81
CA ALA A 100 9.59 4.34 -0.29
C ALA A 100 9.86 3.71 1.09
N ASP A 101 9.07 4.08 2.09
CA ASP A 101 9.18 3.52 3.45
C ASP A 101 8.47 2.18 3.58
N ALA A 102 7.38 1.99 2.85
CA ALA A 102 6.61 0.75 2.82
C ALA A 102 5.87 0.59 1.47
N SER A 103 5.36 -0.62 1.28
CA SER A 103 4.49 -0.98 0.16
C SER A 103 3.10 -1.34 0.66
N LEU A 104 2.04 -0.80 0.05
CA LEU A 104 0.65 -1.20 0.29
C LEU A 104 0.30 -2.38 -0.63
N GLN A 105 -0.05 -3.51 -0.01
CA GLN A 105 -0.36 -4.76 -0.70
C GLN A 105 -1.83 -5.12 -0.54
N VAL A 106 -2.61 -4.97 -1.59
CA VAL A 106 -4.04 -5.35 -1.57
C VAL A 106 -4.20 -6.87 -1.61
N THR A 107 -5.22 -7.39 -0.90
CA THR A 107 -5.64 -8.78 -1.06
C THR A 107 -5.90 -9.08 -2.54
N PRO A 108 -5.35 -10.18 -3.10
CA PRO A 108 -5.60 -10.53 -4.49
C PRO A 108 -7.09 -10.55 -4.80
N TYR A 109 -7.49 -9.69 -5.72
CA TYR A 109 -8.87 -9.47 -6.17
C TYR A 109 -9.17 -10.31 -7.41
N TYR A 110 -10.44 -10.55 -7.70
CA TYR A 110 -10.95 -11.28 -8.85
C TYR A 110 -10.67 -12.79 -8.79
N ASN A 111 -9.42 -13.24 -8.67
CA ASN A 111 -9.00 -14.66 -8.65
C ASN A 111 -9.29 -15.38 -7.31
N LYS A 112 -9.64 -14.66 -6.25
CA LYS A 112 -10.14 -15.17 -4.95
C LYS A 112 -9.35 -16.35 -4.39
N PRO A 113 -8.06 -16.20 -4.09
CA PRO A 113 -7.23 -17.29 -3.57
C PRO A 113 -7.77 -17.82 -2.23
N ASN A 114 -7.41 -19.05 -1.88
CA ASN A 114 -7.65 -19.60 -0.54
C ASN A 114 -6.70 -18.98 0.50
N ALA A 115 -6.90 -19.31 1.78
CA ALA A 115 -6.12 -18.76 2.90
C ALA A 115 -4.59 -18.94 2.72
N GLU A 116 -4.16 -20.14 2.30
CA GLU A 116 -2.74 -20.41 2.08
C GLU A 116 -2.19 -19.65 0.86
N GLY A 117 -2.97 -19.48 -0.19
CA GLY A 117 -2.61 -18.64 -1.35
C GLY A 117 -2.45 -17.18 -0.96
N ILE A 118 -3.34 -16.62 -0.12
CA ILE A 118 -3.22 -15.27 0.43
C ILE A 118 -1.92 -15.12 1.23
N TYR A 119 -1.65 -16.08 2.14
CA TYR A 119 -0.42 -16.07 2.92
C TYR A 119 0.83 -16.05 2.03
N ARG A 120 0.93 -16.99 1.09
CA ARG A 120 2.09 -17.09 0.18
C ARG A 120 2.27 -15.87 -0.67
N HIS A 121 1.19 -15.29 -1.18
CA HIS A 121 1.23 -14.05 -1.96
C HIS A 121 1.91 -12.92 -1.17
N PHE A 122 1.44 -12.63 0.03
CA PHE A 122 2.01 -11.56 0.85
C PHE A 122 3.42 -11.88 1.35
N ALA A 123 3.69 -13.12 1.78
CA ALA A 123 5.02 -13.54 2.22
C ALA A 123 6.07 -13.37 1.11
N THR A 124 5.73 -13.78 -0.13
CA THR A 124 6.63 -13.62 -1.28
C THR A 124 7.00 -12.15 -1.54
N VAL A 125 6.05 -11.23 -1.37
CA VAL A 125 6.34 -9.79 -1.53
C VAL A 125 7.14 -9.26 -0.34
N ALA A 126 6.80 -9.68 0.89
CA ALA A 126 7.52 -9.28 2.10
C ALA A 126 9.00 -9.72 2.10
N ASP A 127 9.30 -10.87 1.46
CA ASP A 127 10.67 -11.39 1.31
C ASP A 127 11.58 -10.49 0.45
N LEU A 128 11.02 -9.51 -0.28
CA LEU A 128 11.80 -8.51 -1.03
C LEU A 128 12.51 -7.49 -0.13
N GLY A 129 12.14 -7.40 1.15
CA GLY A 129 12.81 -6.56 2.14
C GLY A 129 12.20 -5.18 2.36
N LEU A 130 11.35 -4.65 1.45
CA LEU A 130 10.57 -3.45 1.69
C LEU A 130 9.44 -3.78 2.68
N PRO A 131 9.27 -3.02 3.78
CA PRO A 131 8.15 -3.23 4.69
C PRO A 131 6.81 -3.19 3.95
N ILE A 132 5.90 -4.12 4.26
CA ILE A 132 4.57 -4.16 3.64
C ILE A 132 3.47 -3.85 4.63
N VAL A 133 2.45 -3.15 4.13
CA VAL A 133 1.16 -2.92 4.76
C VAL A 133 0.14 -3.82 4.06
N LEU A 134 -0.42 -4.76 4.77
CA LEU A 134 -1.52 -5.58 4.25
C LEU A 134 -2.74 -4.69 4.01
N TYR A 135 -3.48 -4.92 2.92
CA TYR A 135 -4.71 -4.18 2.68
C TYR A 135 -5.89 -5.13 2.52
N ASN A 136 -6.72 -5.17 3.56
CA ASN A 136 -7.95 -5.96 3.61
C ASN A 136 -9.15 -5.10 3.21
N VAL A 137 -9.73 -5.37 2.05
CA VAL A 137 -10.88 -4.64 1.49
C VAL A 137 -11.84 -5.60 0.78
N PRO A 138 -12.52 -6.48 1.52
CA PRO A 138 -13.31 -7.56 0.93
C PRO A 138 -14.42 -7.08 0.00
N GLY A 139 -14.98 -5.88 0.23
CA GLY A 139 -15.96 -5.27 -0.66
C GLY A 139 -15.44 -4.98 -2.09
N ARG A 140 -14.12 -4.84 -2.27
CA ARG A 140 -13.48 -4.64 -3.57
C ARG A 140 -12.79 -5.91 -4.08
N SER A 141 -12.08 -6.61 -3.20
CA SER A 141 -11.30 -7.80 -3.58
C SER A 141 -12.14 -9.07 -3.72
N GLY A 142 -13.33 -9.09 -3.12
CA GLY A 142 -14.18 -10.30 -3.04
C GLY A 142 -13.59 -11.40 -2.14
N ARG A 143 -12.54 -11.07 -1.39
CA ARG A 143 -11.88 -11.97 -0.42
C ARG A 143 -11.42 -11.17 0.80
N GLU A 144 -11.66 -11.72 1.97
CA GLU A 144 -11.13 -11.23 3.24
C GLU A 144 -9.83 -11.98 3.59
N ILE A 145 -8.87 -11.31 4.20
CA ILE A 145 -7.71 -11.97 4.79
C ILE A 145 -8.16 -12.64 6.09
N PRO A 146 -8.15 -13.98 6.21
CA PRO A 146 -8.54 -14.64 7.45
C PRO A 146 -7.66 -14.19 8.64
N LEU A 147 -8.26 -14.14 9.85
CA LEU A 147 -7.54 -13.67 11.05
C LEU A 147 -6.31 -14.50 11.39
N ASP A 148 -6.35 -15.80 11.17
CA ASP A 148 -5.19 -16.71 11.34
C ASP A 148 -4.08 -16.41 10.33
N VAL A 149 -4.44 -16.00 9.11
CA VAL A 149 -3.48 -15.56 8.09
C VAL A 149 -2.87 -14.22 8.49
N VAL A 150 -3.66 -13.27 9.01
CA VAL A 150 -3.12 -11.99 9.55
C VAL A 150 -2.12 -12.28 10.67
N GLU A 151 -2.47 -13.17 11.62
CA GLU A 151 -1.59 -13.55 12.73
C GLU A 151 -0.27 -14.19 12.25
N ARG A 152 -0.33 -15.07 11.24
CA ARG A 152 0.87 -15.66 10.63
C ARG A 152 1.74 -14.61 9.96
N LEU A 153 1.13 -13.70 9.21
CA LEU A 153 1.84 -12.64 8.50
C LEU A 153 2.44 -11.59 9.45
N ALA A 154 1.75 -11.26 10.55
CA ALA A 154 2.26 -10.33 11.56
C ALA A 154 3.56 -10.81 12.24
N ARG A 155 3.90 -12.09 12.13
CA ARG A 155 5.19 -12.65 12.60
C ARG A 155 6.33 -12.46 11.61
N HIS A 156 6.01 -12.06 10.37
CA HIS A 156 7.03 -11.80 9.36
C HIS A 156 7.69 -10.43 9.60
N PRO A 157 9.03 -10.32 9.64
CA PRO A 157 9.73 -9.10 10.04
C PRO A 157 9.42 -7.88 9.15
N ASN A 158 9.06 -8.11 7.89
CA ASN A 158 8.73 -7.06 6.93
C ASN A 158 7.21 -6.81 6.78
N VAL A 159 6.35 -7.48 7.54
CA VAL A 159 4.91 -7.19 7.58
C VAL A 159 4.66 -6.30 8.80
N VAL A 160 4.47 -5.00 8.57
CA VAL A 160 4.51 -4.00 9.64
C VAL A 160 3.15 -3.46 10.07
N ALA A 161 2.14 -3.59 9.21
CA ALA A 161 0.80 -3.05 9.48
C ALA A 161 -0.26 -3.73 8.62
N ILE A 162 -1.52 -3.48 8.97
CA ILE A 162 -2.68 -3.77 8.12
C ILE A 162 -3.56 -2.53 7.99
N LYS A 163 -3.93 -2.17 6.75
CA LYS A 163 -5.03 -1.28 6.45
C LYS A 163 -6.31 -2.11 6.41
N GLU A 164 -7.10 -2.00 7.48
CA GLU A 164 -8.35 -2.76 7.64
C GLU A 164 -9.53 -1.94 7.12
N ALA A 165 -10.14 -2.37 6.04
CA ALA A 165 -11.25 -1.69 5.37
C ALA A 165 -12.47 -2.60 5.11
N ALA A 166 -12.69 -3.59 5.98
CA ALA A 166 -13.89 -4.44 5.92
C ALA A 166 -15.15 -3.75 6.49
N GLY A 167 -15.00 -2.58 7.13
CA GLY A 167 -16.12 -1.85 7.74
C GLY A 167 -16.58 -2.41 9.11
N SER A 168 -15.71 -3.17 9.80
CA SER A 168 -16.01 -3.75 11.12
C SER A 168 -14.98 -3.35 12.16
N VAL A 169 -15.43 -2.65 13.20
CA VAL A 169 -14.61 -2.32 14.39
C VAL A 169 -14.28 -3.57 15.19
N GLU A 170 -15.21 -4.54 15.25
CA GLU A 170 -14.95 -5.82 15.92
C GLU A 170 -13.76 -6.55 15.32
N ARG A 171 -13.61 -6.45 13.99
CA ARG A 171 -12.47 -7.07 13.30
C ARG A 171 -11.15 -6.39 13.69
N VAL A 172 -11.12 -5.06 13.80
CA VAL A 172 -9.95 -4.33 14.33
C VAL A 172 -9.60 -4.82 15.72
N SER A 173 -10.60 -4.93 16.61
CA SER A 173 -10.43 -5.44 17.97
C SER A 173 -9.91 -6.88 17.99
N ALA A 174 -10.43 -7.74 17.10
CA ALA A 174 -9.99 -9.12 16.98
C ALA A 174 -8.53 -9.25 16.50
N ILE A 175 -8.11 -8.40 15.58
CA ILE A 175 -6.69 -8.32 15.14
C ILE A 175 -5.82 -7.88 16.32
N LYS A 176 -6.20 -6.81 17.03
CA LYS A 176 -5.44 -6.30 18.17
C LYS A 176 -5.36 -7.30 19.33
N ALA A 177 -6.41 -8.09 19.55
CA ALA A 177 -6.38 -9.14 20.58
C ALA A 177 -5.40 -10.27 20.26
N ARG A 178 -5.23 -10.63 18.98
CA ARG A 178 -4.29 -11.66 18.52
C ARG A 178 -2.87 -11.15 18.32
N CYS A 179 -2.73 -9.90 17.92
CA CYS A 179 -1.47 -9.26 17.55
C CYS A 179 -1.40 -7.87 18.21
N PRO A 180 -1.16 -7.77 19.55
CA PRO A 180 -1.25 -6.51 20.30
C PRO A 180 -0.35 -5.39 19.74
N ASP A 181 0.86 -5.75 19.30
CA ASP A 181 1.87 -4.81 18.82
C ASP A 181 1.74 -4.49 17.31
N PHE A 182 0.84 -5.18 16.60
CA PHE A 182 0.66 -4.99 15.17
C PHE A 182 -0.14 -3.72 14.89
N THR A 183 0.34 -2.87 13.98
CA THR A 183 -0.35 -1.63 13.59
C THR A 183 -1.59 -1.94 12.72
N VAL A 184 -2.75 -1.37 13.10
CA VAL A 184 -4.02 -1.47 12.35
C VAL A 184 -4.48 -0.06 12.01
#